data_cd7144046e1c1aa3958a3829e6338ec2
#
_entry.id   cd7144046e1c1aa3958a3829e6338ec2
#
_cell.length_a   1.000
_cell.length_b   1.000
_cell.length_c   1.000
_cell.angle_alpha   90.00
_cell.angle_beta   90.00
_cell.angle_gamma   90.00
#
_symmetry.space_group_name_H-M   'P 1'
#
loop_
_entity.id
_entity.type
_entity.pdbx_description
1 polymer ?
#
loop_
_entity_poly.entity_id
_entity_poly.type
_entity_poly.pdbx_seq_one_letter_code
_entity_poly.pdbx_strand_id
1 'polypeptide(L)'
;MKFYFDCGLPRSGSTLLTALLNQNPEIHAGTLSPVFELMYYTNEILHKEQAQAFPKPKVFQEIVTNTLINYYSDVKNPVVIDKCRAWPAHIGLLKKYVTNNPKLICTVRHPLDILASFITLFHKDGTLNFIDKAMLREGKTITDDNRCHYMMNPNGIVWESMNALATAFRQKETEYIHFIQYDDLVSNPKEVMNHLHAFLELNPFNYDFDNIIAKDREKDVEVYGLPTMHEVRKSINKISRPYQEVLSTDVINKYINYDFWNQQ
;
A
#
# COMPACT_ATOMS: atom_id res chain seq x y z
N MET A 1 -21.53 -6.78 3.11
CA MET A 1 -20.29 -6.21 2.57
C MET A 1 -19.13 -7.04 3.10
N LYS A 2 -18.20 -7.45 2.24
CA LYS A 2 -17.00 -8.22 2.59
C LYS A 2 -15.78 -7.30 2.46
N PHE A 3 -14.91 -7.29 3.45
CA PHE A 3 -13.73 -6.42 3.47
C PHE A 3 -12.45 -7.20 3.24
N TYR A 4 -11.57 -6.66 2.40
CA TYR A 4 -10.19 -7.05 2.18
C TYR A 4 -9.28 -5.84 2.30
N PHE A 5 -7.96 -6.03 2.34
CA PHE A 5 -7.01 -4.99 2.66
C PHE A 5 -5.85 -4.98 1.67
N ASP A 6 -5.60 -3.85 1.01
CA ASP A 6 -4.41 -3.63 0.16
C ASP A 6 -3.32 -2.92 0.98
N CYS A 7 -2.15 -3.50 1.00
CA CYS A 7 -1.01 -3.01 1.77
C CYS A 7 0.29 -2.95 0.95
N GLY A 8 0.17 -2.81 -0.36
CA GLY A 8 1.30 -2.80 -1.28
C GLY A 8 2.37 -1.76 -0.97
N LEU A 9 3.63 -2.11 -1.25
CA LEU A 9 4.75 -1.18 -1.14
C LEU A 9 4.56 0.02 -2.08
N PRO A 10 5.14 1.20 -1.77
CA PRO A 10 5.06 2.33 -2.69
C PRO A 10 5.72 1.98 -4.02
N ARG A 11 5.19 2.46 -5.14
CA ARG A 11 5.71 2.22 -6.50
C ARG A 11 5.82 0.75 -6.93
N SER A 12 5.09 -0.15 -6.27
CA SER A 12 5.04 -1.60 -6.57
C SER A 12 3.85 -2.02 -7.44
N GLY A 13 3.11 -1.07 -8.02
CA GLY A 13 1.96 -1.36 -8.87
C GLY A 13 0.61 -1.41 -8.18
N SER A 14 0.52 -1.05 -6.90
CA SER A 14 -0.75 -1.07 -6.15
C SER A 14 -1.84 -0.19 -6.80
N THR A 15 -1.49 0.95 -7.41
CA THR A 15 -2.45 1.80 -8.13
C THR A 15 -2.96 1.13 -9.42
N LEU A 16 -2.09 0.42 -10.14
CA LEU A 16 -2.48 -0.40 -11.29
C LEU A 16 -3.44 -1.51 -10.86
N LEU A 17 -3.11 -2.22 -9.78
CA LEU A 17 -3.95 -3.28 -9.23
C LEU A 17 -5.34 -2.74 -8.81
N THR A 18 -5.39 -1.59 -8.12
CA THR A 18 -6.65 -0.90 -7.76
C THR A 18 -7.49 -0.59 -9.00
N ALA A 19 -6.86 -0.07 -10.07
CA ALA A 19 -7.56 0.27 -11.31
C ALA A 19 -8.10 -0.98 -12.03
N LEU A 20 -7.36 -2.09 -12.02
CA LEU A 20 -7.83 -3.38 -12.54
C LEU A 20 -9.02 -3.89 -11.71
N LEU A 21 -8.88 -3.99 -10.40
CA LEU A 21 -9.94 -4.49 -9.51
C LEU A 21 -11.26 -3.72 -9.68
N ASN A 22 -11.19 -2.42 -9.88
CA ASN A 22 -12.35 -1.56 -10.12
C ASN A 22 -13.05 -1.77 -11.47
N GLN A 23 -12.52 -2.58 -12.38
CA GLN A 23 -13.26 -3.02 -13.56
C GLN A 23 -14.40 -3.98 -13.18
N ASN A 24 -14.21 -4.76 -12.10
CA ASN A 24 -15.27 -5.65 -11.60
C ASN A 24 -16.31 -4.82 -10.84
N PRO A 25 -17.60 -4.82 -11.29
CA PRO A 25 -18.66 -4.03 -10.66
C PRO A 25 -19.01 -4.49 -9.24
N GLU A 26 -18.60 -5.69 -8.83
CA GLU A 26 -18.79 -6.18 -7.47
C GLU A 26 -17.71 -5.66 -6.49
N ILE A 27 -16.62 -5.07 -6.99
CA ILE A 27 -15.49 -4.64 -6.17
C ILE A 27 -15.40 -3.12 -6.14
N HIS A 28 -15.26 -2.57 -4.95
CA HIS A 28 -14.73 -1.23 -4.71
C HIS A 28 -13.32 -1.36 -4.14
N ALA A 29 -12.31 -1.04 -4.93
CA ALA A 29 -10.93 -0.92 -4.46
C ALA A 29 -10.60 0.57 -4.30
N GLY A 30 -10.37 0.98 -3.05
CA GLY A 30 -10.12 2.37 -2.69
C GLY A 30 -8.70 2.84 -3.02
N THR A 31 -8.53 4.16 -3.03
CA THR A 31 -7.23 4.82 -2.83
C THR A 31 -6.83 4.74 -1.35
N LEU A 32 -5.72 5.35 -0.97
CA LEU A 32 -5.29 5.39 0.44
C LEU A 32 -6.41 5.96 1.33
N SER A 33 -6.78 5.23 2.38
CA SER A 33 -7.84 5.61 3.32
C SER A 33 -7.29 5.92 4.72
N PRO A 34 -7.98 6.73 5.53
CA PRO A 34 -7.64 6.95 6.95
C PRO A 34 -8.22 5.89 7.88
N VAL A 35 -8.83 4.82 7.36
CA VAL A 35 -9.56 3.82 8.18
C VAL A 35 -8.64 3.15 9.19
N PHE A 36 -7.42 2.81 8.77
CA PHE A 36 -6.44 2.23 9.68
C PHE A 36 -6.20 3.13 10.90
N GLU A 37 -5.86 4.40 10.67
CA GLU A 37 -5.57 5.36 11.73
C GLU A 37 -6.78 5.56 12.65
N LEU A 38 -7.97 5.68 12.09
CA LEU A 38 -9.20 5.82 12.84
C LEU A 38 -9.46 4.60 13.73
N MET A 39 -9.32 3.40 13.21
CA MET A 39 -9.49 2.16 13.99
C MET A 39 -8.40 2.01 15.05
N TYR A 40 -7.15 2.24 14.68
CA TYR A 40 -6.00 2.10 15.56
C TYR A 40 -6.08 3.06 16.75
N TYR A 41 -6.20 4.36 16.49
CA TYR A 41 -6.27 5.35 17.57
C TYR A 41 -7.54 5.22 18.41
N THR A 42 -8.66 4.81 17.83
CA THR A 42 -9.87 4.48 18.60
C THR A 42 -9.59 3.32 19.56
N ASN A 43 -8.98 2.23 19.07
CA ASN A 43 -8.60 1.11 19.92
C ASN A 43 -7.63 1.55 21.02
N GLU A 44 -6.61 2.36 20.72
CA GLU A 44 -5.67 2.87 21.72
C GLU A 44 -6.36 3.71 22.81
N ILE A 45 -7.30 4.58 22.44
CA ILE A 45 -8.07 5.38 23.39
C ILE A 45 -8.91 4.48 24.33
N LEU A 46 -9.51 3.43 23.76
CA LEU A 46 -10.35 2.51 24.54
C LEU A 46 -9.55 1.64 25.53
N HIS A 47 -8.23 1.55 25.36
CA HIS A 47 -7.33 0.84 26.28
C HIS A 47 -6.70 1.76 27.37
N LYS A 48 -6.97 3.06 27.34
CA LYS A 48 -6.49 3.99 28.39
C LYS A 48 -7.23 3.78 29.72
N GLU A 49 -6.57 4.12 30.82
CA GLU A 49 -7.10 3.95 32.18
C GLU A 49 -8.51 4.53 32.38
N GLN A 50 -8.76 5.75 31.81
CA GLN A 50 -10.07 6.39 31.92
C GLN A 50 -11.19 5.57 31.27
N ALA A 51 -10.91 4.98 30.11
CA ALA A 51 -11.87 4.12 29.42
C ALA A 51 -12.06 2.78 30.15
N GLN A 52 -11.00 2.26 30.76
CA GLN A 52 -11.03 1.01 31.53
C GLN A 52 -11.70 1.17 32.90
N ALA A 53 -11.78 2.40 33.44
CA ALA A 53 -12.54 2.67 34.67
C ALA A 53 -14.06 2.42 34.48
N PHE A 54 -14.58 2.50 33.26
CA PHE A 54 -15.97 2.22 32.92
C PHE A 54 -16.06 1.24 31.73
N PRO A 55 -15.68 -0.03 31.92
CA PRO A 55 -15.52 -0.97 30.83
C PRO A 55 -16.87 -1.32 30.17
N LYS A 56 -16.94 -1.13 28.87
CA LYS A 56 -18.07 -1.53 28.02
C LYS A 56 -17.55 -2.34 26.82
N PRO A 57 -17.01 -3.55 27.03
CA PRO A 57 -16.26 -4.27 26.02
C PRO A 57 -17.03 -4.50 24.70
N LYS A 58 -18.31 -4.80 24.76
CA LYS A 58 -19.16 -4.96 23.57
C LYS A 58 -19.30 -3.63 22.80
N VAL A 59 -19.58 -2.53 23.50
CA VAL A 59 -19.70 -1.20 22.90
C VAL A 59 -18.37 -0.76 22.30
N PHE A 60 -17.26 -1.03 22.97
CA PHE A 60 -15.93 -0.71 22.46
C PHE A 60 -15.61 -1.47 21.18
N GLN A 61 -15.93 -2.76 21.14
CA GLN A 61 -15.79 -3.56 19.93
C GLN A 61 -16.63 -2.99 18.78
N GLU A 62 -17.88 -2.65 19.03
CA GLU A 62 -18.79 -2.06 18.03
C GLU A 62 -18.27 -0.72 17.51
N ILE A 63 -17.75 0.16 18.37
CA ILE A 63 -17.18 1.45 17.95
C ILE A 63 -16.05 1.25 16.94
N VAL A 64 -15.08 0.37 17.22
CA VAL A 64 -13.93 0.14 16.33
C VAL A 64 -14.40 -0.54 15.03
N THR A 65 -15.25 -1.56 15.11
CA THR A 65 -15.78 -2.26 13.92
C THR A 65 -16.60 -1.31 13.04
N ASN A 66 -17.46 -0.49 13.66
CA ASN A 66 -18.31 0.44 12.91
C ASN A 66 -17.52 1.59 12.27
N THR A 67 -16.30 1.88 12.70
CA THR A 67 -15.43 2.83 12.01
C THR A 67 -15.21 2.42 10.54
N LEU A 68 -14.85 1.16 10.29
CA LEU A 68 -14.69 0.62 8.94
C LEU A 68 -16.02 0.63 8.16
N ILE A 69 -17.10 0.14 8.78
CA ILE A 69 -18.42 0.02 8.14
C ILE A 69 -18.97 1.40 7.77
N ASN A 70 -18.87 2.37 8.67
CA ASN A 70 -19.40 3.72 8.47
C ASN A 70 -18.59 4.50 7.42
N TYR A 71 -17.26 4.30 7.38
CA TYR A 71 -16.43 4.94 6.37
C TYR A 71 -16.85 4.55 4.94
N TYR A 72 -17.27 3.30 4.73
CA TYR A 72 -17.71 2.77 3.45
C TYR A 72 -19.25 2.67 3.32
N SER A 73 -20.00 3.42 4.13
CA SER A 73 -21.47 3.32 4.15
C SER A 73 -22.15 3.78 2.86
N ASP A 74 -21.54 4.62 2.06
CA ASP A 74 -21.99 5.10 0.75
C ASP A 74 -21.63 4.14 -0.39
N VAL A 75 -20.69 3.20 -0.18
CA VAL A 75 -20.29 2.20 -1.16
C VAL A 75 -21.36 1.10 -1.26
N LYS A 76 -21.78 0.78 -2.49
CA LYS A 76 -22.82 -0.22 -2.76
C LYS A 76 -22.28 -1.58 -3.19
N ASN A 77 -20.99 -1.66 -3.48
CA ASN A 77 -20.34 -2.90 -3.90
C ASN A 77 -20.33 -3.93 -2.76
N PRO A 78 -20.59 -5.22 -3.04
CA PRO A 78 -20.58 -6.27 -2.02
C PRO A 78 -19.17 -6.52 -1.44
N VAL A 79 -18.11 -6.16 -2.18
CA VAL A 79 -16.71 -6.31 -1.80
C VAL A 79 -16.04 -4.94 -1.74
N VAL A 80 -15.37 -4.67 -0.63
CA VAL A 80 -14.56 -3.46 -0.43
C VAL A 80 -13.11 -3.87 -0.13
N ILE A 81 -12.16 -3.24 -0.81
CA ILE A 81 -10.74 -3.40 -0.55
C ILE A 81 -10.21 -2.06 -0.03
N ASP A 82 -9.96 -2.02 1.29
CA ASP A 82 -9.37 -0.85 1.95
C ASP A 82 -7.86 -0.83 1.75
N LYS A 83 -7.31 0.35 1.51
CA LYS A 83 -5.89 0.50 1.22
C LYS A 83 -5.16 1.29 2.29
N CYS A 84 -4.27 0.61 3.02
CA CYS A 84 -3.30 1.24 3.92
C CYS A 84 -2.05 0.36 4.07
N ARG A 85 -0.87 0.97 3.97
CA ARG A 85 0.43 0.27 4.08
C ARG A 85 0.72 -0.26 5.47
N ALA A 86 0.02 0.21 6.50
CA ALA A 86 0.22 -0.21 7.88
C ALA A 86 -0.47 -1.54 8.22
N TRP A 87 -1.43 -2.01 7.43
CA TRP A 87 -2.20 -3.23 7.72
C TRP A 87 -1.35 -4.45 8.08
N PRO A 88 -0.19 -4.75 7.42
CA PRO A 88 0.60 -5.93 7.76
C PRO A 88 1.13 -5.95 9.19
N ALA A 89 1.42 -4.78 9.76
CA ALA A 89 1.86 -4.68 11.15
C ALA A 89 0.71 -4.84 12.17
N HIS A 90 -0.54 -4.83 11.70
CA HIS A 90 -1.73 -4.78 12.55
C HIS A 90 -2.79 -5.83 12.18
N ILE A 91 -2.38 -6.98 11.69
CA ILE A 91 -3.28 -8.11 11.38
C ILE A 91 -4.11 -8.50 12.62
N GLY A 92 -3.52 -8.43 13.82
CA GLY A 92 -4.22 -8.66 15.08
C GLY A 92 -5.40 -7.70 15.31
N LEU A 93 -5.33 -6.45 14.85
CA LEU A 93 -6.45 -5.50 14.90
C LEU A 93 -7.60 -5.99 14.01
N LEU A 94 -7.28 -6.44 12.80
CA LEU A 94 -8.27 -6.99 11.86
C LEU A 94 -8.90 -8.27 12.39
N LYS A 95 -8.11 -9.17 13.00
CA LYS A 95 -8.61 -10.41 13.63
C LYS A 95 -9.54 -10.12 14.78
N LYS A 96 -9.26 -9.09 15.56
CA LYS A 96 -10.06 -8.71 16.72
C LYS A 96 -11.40 -8.05 16.34
N TYR A 97 -11.40 -7.19 15.30
CA TYR A 97 -12.54 -6.29 15.04
C TYR A 97 -13.27 -6.52 13.72
N VAL A 98 -12.68 -7.23 12.78
CA VAL A 98 -13.27 -7.38 11.44
C VAL A 98 -13.58 -8.84 11.12
N THR A 99 -12.58 -9.74 11.14
CA THR A 99 -12.75 -11.14 10.78
C THR A 99 -11.61 -11.99 11.34
N ASN A 100 -11.89 -13.22 11.75
CA ASN A 100 -10.86 -14.15 12.23
C ASN A 100 -9.86 -14.58 11.15
N ASN A 101 -10.21 -14.40 9.88
CA ASN A 101 -9.35 -14.75 8.75
C ASN A 101 -9.23 -13.54 7.79
N PRO A 102 -8.51 -12.47 8.17
CA PRO A 102 -8.32 -11.32 7.30
C PRO A 102 -7.49 -11.71 6.09
N LYS A 103 -7.81 -11.16 4.92
CA LYS A 103 -7.03 -11.37 3.69
C LYS A 103 -6.45 -10.04 3.24
N LEU A 104 -5.14 -10.00 3.13
CA LEU A 104 -4.36 -8.84 2.73
C LEU A 104 -3.74 -9.09 1.35
N ILE A 105 -3.71 -8.07 0.53
CA ILE A 105 -3.06 -8.06 -0.78
C ILE A 105 -1.83 -7.18 -0.67
N CYS A 106 -0.66 -7.70 -0.99
CA CYS A 106 0.58 -6.93 -0.91
C CYS A 106 1.33 -6.96 -2.24
N THR A 107 1.25 -5.87 -3.01
CA THR A 107 2.13 -5.72 -4.16
C THR A 107 3.54 -5.38 -3.66
N VAL A 108 4.53 -6.14 -4.13
CA VAL A 108 5.94 -5.99 -3.76
C VAL A 108 6.81 -5.76 -4.98
N ARG A 109 7.92 -5.08 -4.77
CA ARG A 109 8.91 -4.77 -5.79
C ARG A 109 10.27 -4.57 -5.12
N HIS A 110 11.36 -4.93 -5.80
CA HIS A 110 12.70 -4.73 -5.23
C HIS A 110 12.92 -3.29 -4.78
N PRO A 111 13.45 -3.03 -3.57
CA PRO A 111 13.58 -1.66 -3.02
C PRO A 111 14.38 -0.71 -3.91
N LEU A 112 15.42 -1.20 -4.59
CA LEU A 112 16.18 -0.39 -5.55
C LEU A 112 15.31 0.07 -6.72
N ASP A 113 14.42 -0.78 -7.24
CA ASP A 113 13.49 -0.39 -8.30
C ASP A 113 12.43 0.60 -7.82
N ILE A 114 12.02 0.50 -6.55
CA ILE A 114 11.14 1.49 -5.92
C ILE A 114 11.85 2.85 -5.86
N LEU A 115 13.08 2.88 -5.34
CA LEU A 115 13.89 4.11 -5.23
C LEU A 115 14.15 4.71 -6.62
N ALA A 116 14.58 3.91 -7.61
CA ALA A 116 14.78 4.37 -8.97
C ALA A 116 13.50 4.93 -9.61
N SER A 117 12.34 4.32 -9.33
CA SER A 117 11.05 4.82 -9.78
C SER A 117 10.72 6.20 -9.19
N PHE A 118 11.03 6.43 -7.90
CA PHE A 118 10.85 7.72 -7.27
C PHE A 118 11.80 8.77 -7.85
N ILE A 119 13.10 8.48 -7.96
CA ILE A 119 14.08 9.42 -8.52
C ILE A 119 13.71 9.81 -9.95
N THR A 120 13.32 8.84 -10.79
CA THR A 120 12.86 9.10 -12.16
C THR A 120 11.63 10.03 -12.17
N LEU A 121 10.69 9.83 -11.25
CA LEU A 121 9.50 10.66 -11.11
C LEU A 121 9.85 12.08 -10.64
N PHE A 122 10.74 12.23 -9.67
CA PHE A 122 11.20 13.53 -9.17
C PHE A 122 11.88 14.35 -10.27
N HIS A 123 12.68 13.71 -11.12
CA HIS A 123 13.30 14.38 -12.27
C HIS A 123 12.26 14.75 -13.34
N LYS A 124 11.26 13.91 -13.59
CA LYS A 124 10.22 14.17 -14.60
C LYS A 124 9.38 15.38 -14.22
N ASP A 125 8.95 15.47 -12.98
CA ASP A 125 7.98 16.48 -12.52
C ASP A 125 8.65 17.83 -12.19
N GLY A 126 9.98 17.87 -11.95
CA GLY A 126 10.82 19.08 -11.88
C GLY A 126 10.50 20.10 -10.77
N THR A 127 9.59 19.76 -9.84
CA THR A 127 9.15 20.63 -8.74
C THR A 127 9.62 20.11 -7.39
N LEU A 128 9.56 20.96 -6.34
CA LEU A 128 9.78 20.52 -4.97
C LEU A 128 8.67 19.56 -4.55
N ASN A 129 8.99 18.29 -4.45
CA ASN A 129 8.10 17.24 -4.01
C ASN A 129 8.01 17.14 -2.47
N PHE A 130 7.15 16.26 -1.96
CA PHE A 130 6.94 16.08 -0.51
C PHE A 130 8.19 15.61 0.24
N ILE A 131 9.06 14.81 -0.38
CA ILE A 131 10.35 14.37 0.19
C ILE A 131 11.31 15.57 0.30
N ASP A 132 11.45 16.36 -0.78
CA ASP A 132 12.30 17.54 -0.79
C ASP A 132 11.87 18.55 0.28
N LYS A 133 10.56 18.79 0.40
CA LYS A 133 10.01 19.69 1.43
C LYS A 133 10.31 19.19 2.85
N ALA A 134 10.21 17.88 3.08
CA ALA A 134 10.53 17.29 4.38
C ALA A 134 12.03 17.38 4.67
N MET A 135 12.89 17.06 3.71
CA MET A 135 14.35 17.18 3.84
C MET A 135 14.79 18.60 4.14
N LEU A 136 14.23 19.60 3.45
CA LEU A 136 14.54 21.02 3.71
C LEU A 136 14.14 21.46 5.11
N ARG A 137 13.00 21.02 5.64
CA ARG A 137 12.57 21.31 7.02
C ARG A 137 13.57 20.76 8.06
N GLU A 138 14.26 19.67 7.73
CA GLU A 138 15.29 19.07 8.56
C GLU A 138 16.70 19.58 8.25
N GLY A 139 16.86 20.60 7.40
CA GLY A 139 18.15 21.18 7.01
C GLY A 139 19.03 20.25 6.16
N LYS A 140 18.43 19.25 5.48
CA LYS A 140 19.16 18.29 4.65
C LYS A 140 19.32 18.82 3.22
N THR A 141 20.48 18.52 2.62
CA THR A 141 20.77 18.84 1.21
C THR A 141 19.99 17.91 0.28
N ILE A 142 19.38 18.48 -0.74
CA ILE A 142 18.65 17.73 -1.77
C ILE A 142 19.66 17.20 -2.81
N THR A 143 19.90 15.90 -2.76
CA THR A 143 20.57 15.10 -3.79
C THR A 143 19.78 13.80 -3.96
N ASP A 144 19.98 13.08 -5.07
CA ASP A 144 19.26 11.82 -5.29
C ASP A 144 19.63 10.77 -4.24
N ASP A 145 20.89 10.69 -3.85
CA ASP A 145 21.33 9.78 -2.78
C ASP A 145 20.68 10.13 -1.45
N ASN A 146 20.65 11.42 -1.08
CA ASN A 146 20.00 11.86 0.14
C ASN A 146 18.49 11.62 0.11
N ARG A 147 17.83 11.77 -1.04
CA ARG A 147 16.42 11.39 -1.22
C ARG A 147 16.20 9.90 -0.98
N CYS A 148 17.06 9.04 -1.56
CA CYS A 148 17.03 7.60 -1.35
C CYS A 148 17.22 7.24 0.12
N HIS A 149 18.23 7.80 0.77
CA HIS A 149 18.48 7.59 2.19
C HIS A 149 17.34 8.10 3.07
N TYR A 150 16.71 9.22 2.70
CA TYR A 150 15.57 9.77 3.42
C TYR A 150 14.35 8.86 3.35
N MET A 151 14.03 8.34 2.16
CA MET A 151 12.94 7.39 1.98
C MET A 151 13.17 6.05 2.69
N MET A 152 14.43 5.67 2.92
CA MET A 152 14.85 4.45 3.61
C MET A 152 15.19 4.66 5.09
N ASN A 153 14.98 5.85 5.65
CA ASN A 153 15.08 6.11 7.09
C ASN A 153 13.85 5.56 7.85
N PRO A 154 13.91 5.34 9.17
CA PRO A 154 12.81 4.81 9.97
C PRO A 154 11.45 5.51 9.80
N ASN A 155 11.45 6.81 9.47
CA ASN A 155 10.23 7.60 9.19
C ASN A 155 10.04 7.84 7.68
N GLY A 156 10.77 7.14 6.83
CA GLY A 156 10.70 7.28 5.39
C GLY A 156 9.64 6.36 4.78
N ILE A 157 8.95 6.83 3.75
CA ILE A 157 7.79 6.16 3.13
C ILE A 157 8.09 4.73 2.66
N VAL A 158 9.31 4.44 2.20
CA VAL A 158 9.70 3.10 1.76
C VAL A 158 9.97 2.22 2.97
N TRP A 159 10.77 2.71 3.92
CA TRP A 159 11.09 1.97 5.13
C TRP A 159 9.87 1.64 5.97
N GLU A 160 8.99 2.61 6.23
CA GLU A 160 7.77 2.38 7.03
C GLU A 160 6.91 1.26 6.44
N SER A 161 6.72 1.28 5.12
CA SER A 161 5.95 0.25 4.40
C SER A 161 6.62 -1.13 4.49
N MET A 162 7.95 -1.18 4.33
CA MET A 162 8.72 -2.41 4.48
C MET A 162 8.72 -2.91 5.92
N ASN A 163 8.85 -2.02 6.90
CA ASN A 163 8.85 -2.40 8.32
C ASN A 163 7.48 -2.92 8.77
N ALA A 164 6.38 -2.37 8.24
CA ALA A 164 5.05 -2.92 8.46
C ALA A 164 4.97 -4.37 7.95
N LEU A 165 5.47 -4.62 6.73
CA LEU A 165 5.53 -5.97 6.17
C LEU A 165 6.46 -6.88 6.98
N ALA A 166 7.66 -6.43 7.35
CA ALA A 166 8.60 -7.19 8.19
C ALA A 166 8.00 -7.55 9.56
N THR A 167 7.06 -6.76 10.06
CA THR A 167 6.34 -7.07 11.30
C THR A 167 5.45 -8.30 11.13
N ALA A 168 4.72 -8.43 10.01
CA ALA A 168 3.95 -9.65 9.72
C ALA A 168 4.83 -10.90 9.65
N PHE A 169 6.04 -10.78 9.07
CA PHE A 169 7.01 -11.89 9.06
C PHE A 169 7.47 -12.27 10.47
N ARG A 170 7.83 -11.28 11.31
CA ARG A 170 8.23 -11.52 12.70
C ARG A 170 7.12 -12.14 13.54
N GLN A 171 5.87 -11.75 13.28
CA GLN A 171 4.68 -12.28 13.95
C GLN A 171 4.19 -13.62 13.38
N LYS A 172 4.80 -14.11 12.28
CA LYS A 172 4.40 -15.33 11.56
C LYS A 172 2.96 -15.26 11.05
N GLU A 173 2.55 -14.10 10.56
CA GLU A 173 1.20 -13.84 10.06
C GLU A 173 1.16 -13.69 8.53
N THR A 174 2.20 -14.14 7.82
CA THR A 174 2.30 -14.05 6.35
C THR A 174 1.27 -14.92 5.62
N GLU A 175 0.68 -15.90 6.28
CA GLU A 175 -0.40 -16.73 5.75
C GLU A 175 -1.65 -15.92 5.37
N TYR A 176 -1.85 -14.74 5.99
CA TYR A 176 -2.96 -13.82 5.68
C TYR A 176 -2.65 -12.90 4.51
N ILE A 177 -1.45 -12.95 3.92
CA ILE A 177 -0.98 -12.02 2.90
C ILE A 177 -0.76 -12.73 1.57
N HIS A 178 -1.43 -12.27 0.53
CA HIS A 178 -1.15 -12.67 -0.85
C HIS A 178 -0.16 -11.68 -1.48
N PHE A 179 1.05 -12.18 -1.76
CA PHE A 179 2.10 -11.37 -2.38
C PHE A 179 1.93 -11.34 -3.89
N ILE A 180 2.03 -10.15 -4.48
CA ILE A 180 2.01 -9.93 -5.91
C ILE A 180 3.30 -9.21 -6.29
N GLN A 181 4.18 -9.89 -7.00
CA GLN A 181 5.38 -9.27 -7.55
C GLN A 181 4.99 -8.29 -8.67
N TYR A 182 5.56 -7.10 -8.65
CA TYR A 182 5.30 -6.10 -9.70
C TYR A 182 5.59 -6.64 -11.11
N ASP A 183 6.70 -7.37 -11.26
CA ASP A 183 7.09 -7.93 -12.56
C ASP A 183 6.09 -8.96 -13.07
N ASP A 184 5.51 -9.79 -12.20
CA ASP A 184 4.46 -10.73 -12.57
C ASP A 184 3.15 -10.01 -12.94
N LEU A 185 2.78 -8.98 -12.16
CA LEU A 185 1.59 -8.17 -12.46
C LEU A 185 1.65 -7.53 -13.84
N VAL A 186 2.82 -7.12 -14.31
CA VAL A 186 2.97 -6.47 -15.63
C VAL A 186 3.27 -7.44 -16.75
N SER A 187 3.83 -8.63 -16.48
CA SER A 187 4.17 -9.62 -17.53
C SER A 187 3.07 -10.68 -17.72
N ASN A 188 2.39 -11.08 -16.64
CA ASN A 188 1.36 -12.12 -16.62
C ASN A 188 0.10 -11.69 -15.87
N PRO A 189 -0.50 -10.52 -16.19
CA PRO A 189 -1.57 -9.92 -15.39
C PRO A 189 -2.80 -10.84 -15.24
N LYS A 190 -3.14 -11.60 -16.27
CA LYS A 190 -4.27 -12.53 -16.24
C LYS A 190 -4.10 -13.63 -15.19
N GLU A 191 -2.92 -14.21 -15.12
CA GLU A 191 -2.61 -15.26 -14.15
C GLU A 191 -2.60 -14.70 -12.73
N VAL A 192 -1.97 -13.55 -12.53
CA VAL A 192 -1.95 -12.84 -11.24
C VAL A 192 -3.36 -12.54 -10.75
N MET A 193 -4.25 -12.03 -11.61
CA MET A 193 -5.63 -11.73 -11.23
C MET A 193 -6.43 -13.00 -10.92
N ASN A 194 -6.20 -14.11 -11.63
CA ASN A 194 -6.83 -15.38 -11.32
C ASN A 194 -6.41 -15.93 -9.95
N HIS A 195 -5.11 -15.89 -9.63
CA HIS A 195 -4.60 -16.31 -8.32
C HIS A 195 -5.12 -15.42 -7.20
N LEU A 196 -5.20 -14.11 -7.44
CA LEU A 196 -5.78 -13.17 -6.49
C LEU A 196 -7.26 -13.47 -6.21
N HIS A 197 -8.07 -13.74 -7.26
CA HIS A 197 -9.48 -14.11 -7.08
C HIS A 197 -9.62 -15.40 -6.28
N ALA A 198 -8.79 -16.40 -6.55
CA ALA A 198 -8.78 -17.66 -5.79
C ALA A 198 -8.44 -17.42 -4.31
N PHE A 199 -7.40 -16.60 -4.02
CA PHE A 199 -7.05 -16.23 -2.65
C PHE A 199 -8.17 -15.49 -1.93
N LEU A 200 -8.83 -14.53 -2.60
CA LEU A 200 -9.93 -13.74 -2.05
C LEU A 200 -11.27 -14.53 -2.01
N GLU A 201 -11.32 -15.74 -2.56
CA GLU A 201 -12.55 -16.53 -2.70
C GLU A 201 -13.65 -15.75 -3.45
N LEU A 202 -13.25 -15.12 -4.54
CA LEU A 202 -14.13 -14.38 -5.44
C LEU A 202 -14.34 -15.15 -6.76
N ASN A 203 -15.47 -14.93 -7.40
CA ASN A 203 -15.73 -15.47 -8.72
C ASN A 203 -14.71 -14.93 -9.74
N PRO A 204 -14.29 -15.74 -10.73
CA PRO A 204 -13.46 -15.26 -11.82
C PRO A 204 -14.10 -14.07 -12.56
N PHE A 205 -13.28 -13.13 -12.98
CA PHE A 205 -13.72 -11.96 -13.75
C PHE A 205 -12.78 -11.74 -14.94
N ASN A 206 -13.32 -11.33 -16.09
CA ASN A 206 -12.52 -11.03 -17.28
C ASN A 206 -12.10 -9.56 -17.27
N TYR A 207 -10.82 -9.31 -17.00
CA TYR A 207 -10.22 -7.99 -16.98
C TYR A 207 -9.78 -7.55 -18.38
N ASP A 208 -9.97 -6.27 -18.69
CA ASP A 208 -9.40 -5.64 -19.88
C ASP A 208 -8.05 -4.98 -19.52
N PHE A 209 -6.95 -5.56 -19.99
CA PHE A 209 -5.60 -5.09 -19.71
C PHE A 209 -5.11 -4.02 -20.70
N ASP A 210 -5.88 -3.72 -21.74
CA ASP A 210 -5.57 -2.75 -22.78
C ASP A 210 -6.33 -1.43 -22.62
N ASN A 211 -7.39 -1.40 -21.76
CA ASN A 211 -8.21 -0.22 -21.50
C ASN A 211 -8.39 0.02 -20.00
N ILE A 212 -7.28 0.24 -19.32
CA ILE A 212 -7.27 0.49 -17.86
C ILE A 212 -7.61 1.96 -17.59
N ILE A 213 -8.58 2.19 -16.72
CA ILE A 213 -9.02 3.52 -16.31
C ILE A 213 -9.00 3.59 -14.77
N ALA A 214 -8.25 4.54 -14.22
CA ALA A 214 -8.35 4.87 -12.81
C ALA A 214 -9.66 5.64 -12.57
N LYS A 215 -10.56 5.07 -11.77
CA LYS A 215 -11.84 5.72 -11.42
C LYS A 215 -11.62 6.88 -10.45
N ASP A 216 -10.76 6.66 -9.45
CA ASP A 216 -10.44 7.65 -8.44
C ASP A 216 -9.01 8.14 -8.61
N ARG A 217 -8.80 9.43 -8.41
CA ARG A 217 -7.47 10.05 -8.43
C ARG A 217 -7.19 10.70 -7.11
N GLU A 218 -6.02 10.41 -6.56
CA GLU A 218 -5.51 11.14 -5.41
C GLU A 218 -5.17 12.59 -5.82
N LYS A 219 -5.16 13.49 -4.84
CA LYS A 219 -4.76 14.88 -5.04
C LYS A 219 -3.24 15.01 -5.09
N ASP A 220 -2.64 14.40 -6.11
CA ASP A 220 -1.20 14.20 -6.25
C ASP A 220 -0.40 15.49 -6.17
N VAL A 221 -0.88 16.56 -6.81
CA VAL A 221 -0.20 17.87 -6.80
C VAL A 221 -0.24 18.49 -5.41
N GLU A 222 -1.40 18.48 -4.77
CA GLU A 222 -1.62 19.15 -3.47
C GLU A 222 -0.89 18.42 -2.35
N VAL A 223 -0.93 17.09 -2.36
CA VAL A 223 -0.37 16.26 -1.28
C VAL A 223 1.11 15.98 -1.50
N TYR A 224 1.48 15.59 -2.71
CA TYR A 224 2.84 15.10 -2.99
C TYR A 224 3.71 16.08 -3.78
N GLY A 225 3.10 17.08 -4.45
CA GLY A 225 3.79 17.95 -5.39
C GLY A 225 4.27 17.21 -6.66
N LEU A 226 3.62 16.11 -7.02
CA LEU A 226 3.99 15.19 -8.08
C LEU A 226 2.77 14.83 -8.93
N PRO A 227 2.48 15.59 -10.01
CA PRO A 227 1.24 15.45 -10.79
C PRO A 227 1.01 14.06 -11.40
N THR A 228 2.06 13.26 -11.55
CA THR A 228 1.97 11.94 -12.17
C THR A 228 2.29 10.77 -11.22
N MET A 229 2.22 11.00 -9.89
CA MET A 229 2.57 9.99 -8.89
C MET A 229 1.69 8.74 -8.96
N HIS A 230 0.39 8.91 -9.13
CA HIS A 230 -0.59 7.82 -9.23
C HIS A 230 -1.21 7.71 -10.63
N GLU A 231 -0.49 8.19 -11.65
CA GLU A 231 -0.92 8.03 -13.03
C GLU A 231 -0.95 6.55 -13.43
N VAL A 232 -2.10 6.08 -13.91
CA VAL A 232 -2.28 4.75 -14.48
C VAL A 232 -2.29 4.87 -16.00
N ARG A 233 -1.50 4.04 -16.66
CA ARG A 233 -1.47 3.97 -18.13
C ARG A 233 -2.65 3.16 -18.65
N LYS A 234 -3.09 3.49 -19.85
CA LYS A 234 -4.23 2.82 -20.50
C LYS A 234 -4.00 1.32 -20.72
N SER A 235 -2.74 0.91 -20.95
CA SER A 235 -2.35 -0.48 -21.13
C SER A 235 -1.15 -0.85 -20.26
N ILE A 236 -1.02 -2.14 -19.94
CA ILE A 236 0.09 -2.67 -19.17
C ILE A 236 1.33 -2.73 -20.07
N ASN A 237 2.32 -1.90 -19.75
CA ASN A 237 3.62 -1.92 -20.41
C ASN A 237 4.71 -1.94 -19.35
N LYS A 238 5.61 -2.91 -19.42
CA LYS A 238 6.80 -2.93 -18.57
C LYS A 238 7.71 -1.77 -19.00
N ILE A 239 7.75 -0.71 -18.21
CA ILE A 239 8.70 0.39 -18.36
C ILE A 239 9.41 0.53 -17.04
N SER A 240 10.57 -0.06 -16.94
CA SER A 240 11.51 0.27 -15.88
C SER A 240 12.86 0.54 -16.51
N ARG A 241 13.45 1.69 -16.18
CA ARG A 241 14.89 1.82 -16.36
C ARG A 241 15.52 0.93 -15.30
N PRO A 242 16.55 0.15 -15.64
CA PRO A 242 17.31 -0.58 -14.63
C PRO A 242 17.78 0.38 -13.55
N TYR A 243 17.63 0.00 -12.29
CA TYR A 243 18.04 0.88 -11.18
C TYR A 243 19.52 1.27 -11.25
N GLN A 244 20.36 0.45 -11.90
CA GLN A 244 21.77 0.72 -12.16
C GLN A 244 22.03 1.97 -13.02
N GLU A 245 21.07 2.36 -13.84
CA GLU A 245 21.15 3.57 -14.68
C GLU A 245 20.70 4.83 -13.93
N VAL A 246 20.05 4.67 -12.77
CA VAL A 246 19.40 5.76 -12.02
C VAL A 246 20.07 6.03 -10.68
N LEU A 247 20.49 4.97 -9.99
CA LEU A 247 21.01 5.06 -8.63
C LEU A 247 22.54 5.00 -8.59
N SER A 248 23.12 5.68 -7.62
CA SER A 248 24.56 5.60 -7.35
C SER A 248 24.97 4.23 -6.84
N THR A 249 26.23 3.88 -7.00
CA THR A 249 26.82 2.63 -6.47
C THR A 249 26.67 2.55 -4.94
N ASP A 250 26.75 3.68 -4.21
CA ASP A 250 26.59 3.74 -2.77
C ASP A 250 25.17 3.30 -2.34
N VAL A 251 24.15 3.87 -2.97
CA VAL A 251 22.73 3.51 -2.73
C VAL A 251 22.49 2.04 -3.06
N ILE A 252 23.03 1.55 -4.19
CA ILE A 252 22.87 0.16 -4.62
C ILE A 252 23.47 -0.78 -3.59
N ASN A 253 24.75 -0.60 -3.25
CA ASN A 253 25.46 -1.47 -2.30
C ASN A 253 24.78 -1.51 -0.93
N LYS A 254 24.21 -0.38 -0.51
CA LYS A 254 23.56 -0.27 0.80
C LYS A 254 22.22 -1.01 0.88
N TYR A 255 21.44 -1.05 -0.20
CA TYR A 255 20.05 -1.53 -0.15
C TYR A 255 19.77 -2.77 -1.01
N ILE A 256 20.76 -3.37 -1.65
CA ILE A 256 20.59 -4.52 -2.55
C ILE A 256 19.94 -5.74 -1.89
N ASN A 257 20.14 -5.96 -0.61
CA ASN A 257 19.67 -7.15 0.12
C ASN A 257 18.42 -6.87 0.99
N TYR A 258 17.62 -5.85 0.65
CA TYR A 258 16.48 -5.46 1.49
C TYR A 258 15.14 -6.10 1.06
N ASP A 259 15.13 -7.01 0.10
CA ASP A 259 13.95 -7.70 -0.44
C ASP A 259 13.62 -9.01 0.30
N PHE A 260 13.57 -8.96 1.63
CA PHE A 260 13.43 -10.12 2.52
C PHE A 260 12.20 -11.00 2.24
N TRP A 261 11.17 -10.50 1.58
CA TRP A 261 9.98 -11.29 1.19
C TRP A 261 10.24 -12.29 0.07
N ASN A 262 11.39 -12.22 -0.62
CA ASN A 262 11.84 -13.17 -1.63
C ASN A 262 12.73 -14.29 -1.08
N GLN A 263 13.04 -14.27 0.21
CA GLN A 263 14.00 -15.20 0.85
C GLN A 263 13.30 -16.40 1.51
N GLN A 264 12.07 -16.76 1.08
CA GLN A 264 11.34 -17.94 1.57
C GLN A 264 11.57 -19.16 0.72
#